data_b9c10692b41823edb46965f22ca31a4a
#
_entry.id   b9c10692b41823edb46965f22ca31a4a
#
_cell.length_a   1.000
_cell.length_b   1.000
_cell.length_c   1.000
_cell.angle_alpha   90.00
_cell.angle_beta   90.00
_cell.angle_gamma   90.00
#
_symmetry.space_group_name_H-M   'P 1'
#
loop_
_entity.id
_entity.type
_entity.pdbx_description
1 polymer ?
#
loop_
_entity_poly.entity_id
_entity_poly.type
_entity_poly.pdbx_seq_one_letter_code
_entity_poly.pdbx_strand_id
1 'polypeptide(L)'
;MRNLVASLAFLATLAGAQAQEAYPSKNVRIIVPNPPGGVTDILARVIAASLQNAWGKTVIVENKPGADDLIGAEFVVRSEPDGHTLLVISNSVHSAGPHIH
;
A
#
# COMPACT_ATOMS: atom_id res chain seq x y z
N MET A 1 -33.81 -32.32 -9.61
CA MET A 1 -32.90 -31.87 -10.65
C MET A 1 -32.73 -30.37 -10.69
N ARG A 2 -33.80 -29.57 -10.65
CA ARG A 2 -33.66 -28.10 -10.65
C ARG A 2 -32.84 -27.55 -9.48
N ASN A 3 -32.99 -28.11 -8.28
CA ASN A 3 -32.26 -27.64 -7.09
C ASN A 3 -30.78 -27.95 -7.16
N LEU A 4 -30.39 -29.05 -7.80
CA LEU A 4 -28.98 -29.41 -7.97
C LEU A 4 -28.28 -28.44 -8.93
N VAL A 5 -28.93 -28.06 -10.02
CA VAL A 5 -28.37 -27.14 -10.99
C VAL A 5 -28.18 -25.75 -10.37
N ALA A 6 -29.16 -25.27 -9.60
CA ALA A 6 -29.07 -24.00 -8.90
C ALA A 6 -27.93 -23.99 -7.88
N SER A 7 -27.75 -25.08 -7.13
CA SER A 7 -26.69 -25.22 -6.15
C SER A 7 -25.31 -25.19 -6.81
N LEU A 8 -25.15 -25.85 -7.93
CA LEU A 8 -23.88 -25.85 -8.67
C LEU A 8 -23.55 -24.47 -9.21
N ALA A 9 -24.53 -23.73 -9.71
CA ALA A 9 -24.32 -22.37 -10.20
C ALA A 9 -23.87 -21.43 -9.06
N PHE A 10 -24.49 -21.57 -7.89
CA PHE A 10 -24.12 -20.77 -6.72
C PHE A 10 -22.69 -21.07 -6.26
N LEU A 11 -22.30 -22.33 -6.23
CA LEU A 11 -20.93 -22.71 -5.86
C LEU A 11 -19.89 -22.18 -6.85
N ALA A 12 -20.20 -22.19 -8.14
CA ALA A 12 -19.32 -21.64 -9.16
C ALA A 12 -19.10 -20.14 -8.97
N THR A 13 -20.16 -19.41 -8.59
CA THR A 13 -20.06 -17.98 -8.32
C THR A 13 -19.15 -17.70 -7.10
N LEU A 14 -19.29 -18.49 -6.03
CA LEU A 14 -18.44 -18.36 -4.85
C LEU A 14 -16.97 -18.67 -5.17
N ALA A 15 -16.72 -19.70 -5.95
CA ALA A 15 -15.37 -20.06 -6.37
C ALA A 15 -14.73 -18.94 -7.19
N GLY A 16 -15.49 -18.31 -8.09
CA GLY A 16 -15.02 -17.20 -8.87
C GLY A 16 -14.66 -15.98 -7.99
N ALA A 17 -15.47 -15.68 -6.99
CA ALA A 17 -15.19 -14.60 -6.05
C ALA A 17 -13.94 -14.87 -5.23
N GLN A 18 -13.72 -16.12 -4.84
CA GLN A 18 -12.54 -16.51 -4.06
C GLN A 18 -11.27 -16.57 -4.89
N ALA A 19 -11.38 -16.63 -6.22
CA ALA A 19 -10.23 -16.65 -7.10
C ALA A 19 -9.56 -15.29 -7.24
N GLN A 20 -10.18 -14.21 -6.76
CA GLN A 20 -9.54 -12.89 -6.75
C GLN A 20 -8.37 -12.90 -5.77
N GLU A 21 -7.26 -12.28 -6.21
CA GLU A 21 -6.07 -12.22 -5.39
C GLU A 21 -6.34 -11.42 -4.11
N ALA A 22 -5.93 -11.99 -2.97
CA ALA A 22 -6.00 -11.29 -1.69
C ALA A 22 -4.93 -10.19 -1.63
N TYR A 23 -5.27 -9.06 -1.02
CA TYR A 23 -4.31 -8.00 -0.76
C TYR A 23 -3.39 -8.38 0.41
N PRO A 24 -2.07 -8.15 0.34
CA PRO A 24 -1.35 -7.73 -0.86
C PRO A 24 -1.07 -8.90 -1.80
N SER A 25 -1.25 -8.70 -3.09
CA SER A 25 -1.02 -9.75 -4.10
C SER A 25 0.42 -9.76 -4.60
N LYS A 26 1.18 -8.71 -4.31
CA LYS A 26 2.58 -8.55 -4.71
C LYS A 26 3.30 -7.74 -3.65
N ASN A 27 4.59 -7.47 -3.86
CA ASN A 27 5.38 -6.67 -2.93
C ASN A 27 4.76 -5.29 -2.75
N VAL A 28 4.85 -4.77 -1.52
CA VAL A 28 4.35 -3.44 -1.16
C VAL A 28 5.55 -2.51 -1.01
N ARG A 29 5.44 -1.30 -1.54
CA ARG A 29 6.47 -0.28 -1.44
C ARG A 29 5.98 0.82 -0.52
N ILE A 30 6.78 1.17 0.47
CA ILE A 30 6.52 2.31 1.35
C ILE A 30 7.48 3.41 0.98
N ILE A 31 6.95 4.52 0.48
CA ILE A 31 7.74 5.67 0.07
C ILE A 31 7.87 6.62 1.26
N VAL A 32 9.11 6.95 1.60
CA VAL A 32 9.43 7.91 2.65
C VAL A 32 10.03 9.13 1.96
N PRO A 33 9.38 10.30 2.00
CA PRO A 33 9.85 11.47 1.26
C PRO A 33 10.97 12.24 1.99
N ASN A 34 11.68 11.56 2.87
CA ASN A 34 12.76 12.13 3.66
C ASN A 34 14.03 11.30 3.48
N PRO A 35 15.21 11.87 3.77
CA PRO A 35 16.45 11.10 3.74
C PRO A 35 16.44 9.94 4.72
N PRO A 36 17.22 8.88 4.47
CA PRO A 36 17.33 7.75 5.39
C PRO A 36 17.85 8.19 6.76
N GLY A 37 17.38 7.51 7.82
CA GLY A 37 17.86 7.71 9.18
C GLY A 37 17.04 8.67 10.02
N GLY A 38 16.09 9.40 9.43
CA GLY A 38 15.19 10.27 10.19
C GLY A 38 14.11 9.49 10.91
N VAL A 39 13.32 10.19 11.72
CA VAL A 39 12.24 9.57 12.51
C VAL A 39 11.22 8.90 11.60
N THR A 40 10.83 9.57 10.53
CA THR A 40 9.85 9.02 9.59
C THR A 40 10.39 7.74 8.93
N ASP A 41 11.66 7.72 8.58
CA ASP A 41 12.29 6.55 8.00
C ASP A 41 12.33 5.37 8.99
N ILE A 42 12.70 5.63 10.21
CA ILE A 42 12.76 4.60 11.26
C ILE A 42 11.38 4.01 11.49
N LEU A 43 10.35 4.85 11.61
CA LEU A 43 8.98 4.39 11.78
C LEU A 43 8.49 3.57 10.59
N ALA A 44 8.80 4.02 9.38
CA ALA A 44 8.43 3.29 8.18
C ALA A 44 9.04 1.89 8.15
N ARG A 45 10.29 1.76 8.57
CA ARG A 45 10.97 0.45 8.60
C ARG A 45 10.40 -0.47 9.66
N VAL A 46 10.00 0.07 10.81
CA VAL A 46 9.31 -0.71 11.86
C VAL A 46 7.96 -1.19 11.35
N ILE A 47 7.20 -0.32 10.71
CA ILE A 47 5.91 -0.67 10.12
C ILE A 47 6.10 -1.73 9.03
N ALA A 48 7.09 -1.54 8.16
CA ALA A 48 7.36 -2.48 7.08
C ALA A 48 7.66 -3.88 7.61
N ALA A 49 8.47 -3.99 8.66
CA ALA A 49 8.79 -5.28 9.27
C ALA A 49 7.55 -5.96 9.84
N SER A 50 6.68 -5.21 10.51
CA SER A 50 5.43 -5.73 11.05
C SER A 50 4.48 -6.20 9.95
N LEU A 51 4.35 -5.42 8.89
CA LEU A 51 3.47 -5.77 7.78
C LEU A 51 4.00 -6.98 7.01
N GLN A 52 5.31 -7.06 6.81
CA GLN A 52 5.93 -8.21 6.15
C GLN A 52 5.65 -9.49 6.94
N ASN A 53 5.75 -9.43 8.25
CA ASN A 53 5.42 -10.57 9.12
C ASN A 53 3.95 -10.95 9.00
N ALA A 54 3.06 -9.94 9.01
CA ALA A 54 1.61 -10.19 9.00
C ALA A 54 1.14 -10.72 7.65
N TRP A 55 1.70 -10.22 6.56
CA TRP A 55 1.22 -10.53 5.21
C TRP A 55 1.98 -11.68 4.54
N GLY A 56 3.19 -11.96 4.97
CA GLY A 56 4.04 -12.93 4.26
C GLY A 56 4.50 -12.45 2.90
N LYS A 57 4.46 -11.14 2.65
CA LYS A 57 4.91 -10.51 1.40
C LYS A 57 6.02 -9.53 1.72
N THR A 58 6.92 -9.30 0.77
CA THR A 58 7.99 -8.34 0.95
C THR A 58 7.43 -6.92 0.99
N VAL A 59 7.84 -6.16 2.02
CA VAL A 59 7.49 -4.75 2.16
C VAL A 59 8.79 -3.95 2.12
N ILE A 60 8.94 -3.12 1.11
CA ILE A 60 10.19 -2.40 0.81
C ILE A 60 10.01 -0.93 1.18
N VAL A 61 10.99 -0.38 1.91
CA VAL A 61 11.01 1.06 2.20
C VAL A 61 11.96 1.74 1.22
N GLU A 62 11.46 2.78 0.56
CA GLU A 62 12.24 3.56 -0.40
C GLU A 62 12.21 5.03 0.01
N ASN A 63 13.39 5.63 0.12
CA ASN A 63 13.51 7.05 0.44
C ASN A 63 13.56 7.85 -0.85
N LYS A 64 12.65 8.83 -0.99
CA LYS A 64 12.60 9.73 -2.14
C LYS A 64 12.53 11.17 -1.65
N PRO A 65 13.67 11.71 -1.17
CA PRO A 65 13.71 13.05 -0.60
C PRO A 65 13.69 14.13 -1.66
N GLY A 66 13.38 15.35 -1.25
CA GLY A 66 13.51 16.54 -2.09
C GLY A 66 12.21 17.31 -2.23
N ALA A 67 12.35 18.60 -2.59
CA ALA A 67 11.24 19.52 -2.88
C ALA A 67 10.19 19.57 -1.77
N ASP A 68 10.60 19.66 -0.52
CA ASP A 68 9.71 19.68 0.65
C ASP A 68 8.75 18.47 0.67
N ASP A 69 9.29 17.29 0.45
CA ASP A 69 8.58 16.02 0.43
C ASP A 69 7.66 15.82 -0.80
N LEU A 70 7.66 16.75 -1.74
CA LEU A 70 6.78 16.65 -2.91
C LEU A 70 7.21 15.56 -3.89
N ILE A 71 8.52 15.30 -4.02
CA ILE A 71 9.02 14.29 -4.95
C ILE A 71 8.48 12.90 -4.57
N GLY A 72 8.55 12.55 -3.29
CA GLY A 72 8.02 11.27 -2.82
C GLY A 72 6.52 11.19 -2.97
N ALA A 73 5.81 12.26 -2.62
CA ALA A 73 4.35 12.30 -2.74
C ALA A 73 3.90 12.17 -4.19
N GLU A 74 4.55 12.86 -5.13
CA GLU A 74 4.24 12.73 -6.55
C GLU A 74 4.50 11.32 -7.07
N PHE A 75 5.56 10.69 -6.61
CA PHE A 75 5.85 9.32 -6.99
C PHE A 75 4.67 8.40 -6.65
N VAL A 76 4.10 8.54 -5.45
CA VAL A 76 2.97 7.71 -5.03
C VAL A 76 1.73 8.03 -5.85
N VAL A 77 1.47 9.32 -6.09
CA VAL A 77 0.31 9.75 -6.89
C VAL A 77 0.36 9.18 -8.32
N ARG A 78 1.56 9.09 -8.89
CA ARG A 78 1.74 8.56 -10.26
C ARG A 78 1.82 7.04 -10.30
N SER A 79 1.89 6.38 -9.16
CA SER A 79 1.91 4.92 -9.10
C SER A 79 0.52 4.35 -9.36
N GLU A 80 0.46 3.06 -9.66
CA GLU A 80 -0.81 2.39 -9.85
C GLU A 80 -1.65 2.46 -8.57
N PRO A 81 -2.94 2.83 -8.67
CA PRO A 81 -3.78 3.00 -7.49
C PRO A 81 -4.33 1.66 -6.97
N ASP A 82 -3.45 0.69 -6.78
CA ASP A 82 -3.80 -0.66 -6.34
C ASP A 82 -3.47 -0.91 -4.87
N GLY A 83 -3.02 0.12 -4.14
CA GLY A 83 -2.67 0.01 -2.73
C GLY A 83 -1.32 -0.64 -2.45
N HIS A 84 -0.49 -0.90 -3.46
CA HIS A 84 0.82 -1.53 -3.28
C HIS A 84 1.97 -0.51 -3.25
N THR A 85 1.68 0.77 -3.38
CA THR A 85 2.64 1.86 -3.20
C THR A 85 2.04 2.84 -2.20
N LEU A 86 2.64 2.91 -1.01
CA LEU A 86 2.12 3.68 0.11
C LEU A 86 3.08 4.83 0.44
N LEU A 87 2.56 5.89 1.03
CA LEU A 87 3.34 7.04 1.46
C LEU A 87 3.27 7.18 2.98
N VAL A 88 4.44 7.32 3.61
CA VAL A 88 4.55 7.66 5.03
C VAL A 88 5.14 9.06 5.11
N ILE A 89 4.37 10.01 5.62
CA ILE A 89 4.74 11.42 5.69
C ILE A 89 4.66 11.95 7.12
N SER A 90 5.34 13.06 7.35
CA SER A 90 5.21 13.79 8.60
C SER A 90 3.91 14.58 8.62
N ASN A 91 3.43 14.86 9.83
CA ASN A 91 2.20 15.63 10.02
C ASN A 91 2.29 17.04 9.41
N SER A 92 3.50 17.64 9.36
CA SER A 92 3.68 18.96 8.81
C SER A 92 3.33 19.05 7.31
N VAL A 93 3.66 18.03 6.53
CA VAL A 93 3.29 17.99 5.11
C VAL A 93 1.79 17.86 4.96
N HIS A 94 1.19 16.98 5.74
CA HIS A 94 -0.24 16.69 5.62
C HIS A 94 -1.12 17.86 6.07
N SER A 95 -0.73 18.58 7.11
CA SER A 95 -1.55 19.67 7.65
C SER A 95 -1.23 21.02 7.01
N ALA A 96 0.01 21.29 6.61
CA ALA A 96 0.38 22.57 6.00
C ALA A 96 0.19 22.59 4.49
N GLY A 97 0.44 21.49 3.80
CA GLY A 97 0.34 21.41 2.34
C GLY A 97 -1.01 21.85 1.78
N PRO A 98 -2.15 21.36 2.31
CA PRO A 98 -3.46 21.75 1.80
C PRO A 98 -3.78 23.24 1.97
N HIS A 99 -3.15 23.92 2.91
CA HIS A 99 -3.39 25.34 3.16
C HIS A 99 -2.46 26.23 2.33
N ILE A 100 -1.32 25.72 1.88
CA ILE A 100 -0.36 26.47 1.10
C ILE A 100 -0.64 26.34 -0.40
N HIS A 101 -1.12 25.21 -0.82
CA HIS A 101 -1.43 24.86 -2.20
C HIS A 101 -2.94 24.79 -2.45
#